data_74ea32ee1dfe678a4bc1fd3423eb5386
#
_entry.id   74ea32ee1dfe678a4bc1fd3423eb5386
#
_cell.length_a   1.000
_cell.length_b   1.000
_cell.length_c   1.000
_cell.angle_alpha   90.00
_cell.angle_beta   90.00
_cell.angle_gamma   90.00
#
_symmetry.space_group_name_H-M   'P 1'
#
loop_
_entity.id
_entity.type
_entity.pdbx_description
1 polymer ?
#
loop_
_entity_poly.entity_id
_entity_poly.type
_entity_poly.pdbx_seq_one_letter_code
_entity_poly.pdbx_strand_id
1 'polypeptide(L)'
;FYDYSIICSVNTGRQGVAAVNYLKKEAEDIGLVVRSFSTGTDSSWYLIDLNDVVVHLFVGEERYRYNLDGMYGDSPILFLE
;
A
#
# COMPACT_ATOMS: atom_id res chain seq x y z
N PHE A 1 -11.40 5.69 8.02
CA PHE A 1 -10.24 5.33 8.86
C PHE A 1 -9.95 3.84 8.75
N TYR A 2 -8.69 3.50 8.89
CA TYR A 2 -8.23 2.14 8.76
C TYR A 2 -7.75 1.64 10.12
N ASP A 3 -7.98 0.36 10.40
CA ASP A 3 -7.46 -0.25 11.60
C ASP A 3 -5.94 -0.36 11.56
N TYR A 4 -5.38 -0.58 10.35
CA TYR A 4 -3.94 -0.71 10.17
C TYR A 4 -3.50 -0.06 8.87
N SER A 5 -2.30 0.51 8.90
CA SER A 5 -1.61 0.99 7.70
C SER A 5 -0.28 0.26 7.59
N ILE A 6 -0.01 -0.32 6.43
CA ILE A 6 1.23 -1.03 6.18
C ILE A 6 2.01 -0.24 5.13
N ILE A 7 3.26 0.05 5.41
CA ILE A 7 4.10 0.84 4.51
C ILE A 7 5.26 -0.02 4.04
N CYS A 8 5.37 -0.17 2.73
CA CYS A 8 6.41 -0.97 2.09
C CYS A 8 7.20 -0.11 1.12
N SER A 9 8.40 -0.54 0.81
CA SER A 9 9.20 0.06 -0.24
C SER A 9 9.44 -0.96 -1.35
N VAL A 10 9.40 -0.49 -2.59
CA VAL A 10 9.76 -1.27 -3.76
C VAL A 10 10.81 -0.50 -4.55
N ASN A 11 11.54 -1.17 -5.42
CA ASN A 11 12.61 -0.52 -6.16
C ASN A 11 12.12 0.17 -7.44
N THR A 12 11.07 -0.35 -8.04
CA THR A 12 10.56 0.20 -9.31
C THR A 12 9.04 0.24 -9.30
N GLY A 13 8.47 1.04 -10.21
CA GLY A 13 7.03 1.07 -10.39
C GLY A 13 6.48 -0.28 -10.84
N ARG A 14 7.23 -1.01 -11.65
CA ARG A 14 6.83 -2.35 -12.08
C ARG A 14 6.67 -3.29 -10.89
N GLN A 15 7.59 -3.22 -9.93
CA GLN A 15 7.47 -4.00 -8.70
C GLN A 15 6.27 -3.57 -7.88
N GLY A 16 5.99 -2.27 -7.86
CA GLY A 16 4.81 -1.75 -7.17
C GLY A 16 3.52 -2.34 -7.74
N VAL A 17 3.38 -2.32 -9.05
CA VAL A 17 2.19 -2.89 -9.71
C VAL A 17 2.10 -4.38 -9.45
N ALA A 18 3.21 -5.10 -9.57
CA ALA A 18 3.22 -6.55 -9.31
C ALA A 18 2.81 -6.87 -7.88
N ALA A 19 3.31 -6.09 -6.92
CA ALA A 19 2.96 -6.29 -5.51
C ALA A 19 1.47 -6.01 -5.25
N VAL A 20 0.94 -4.94 -5.84
CA VAL A 20 -0.49 -4.64 -5.70
C VAL A 20 -1.35 -5.76 -6.28
N ASN A 21 -1.00 -6.26 -7.46
CA ASN A 21 -1.75 -7.34 -8.08
C ASN A 21 -1.67 -8.63 -7.27
N TYR A 22 -0.50 -8.92 -6.71
CA TYR A 22 -0.32 -10.09 -5.86
C TYR A 22 -1.17 -9.98 -4.59
N LEU A 23 -1.13 -8.83 -3.93
CA LEU A 23 -1.91 -8.62 -2.72
C LEU A 23 -3.41 -8.67 -3.00
N LYS A 24 -3.83 -8.11 -4.13
CA LYS A 24 -5.23 -8.15 -4.54
C LYS A 24 -5.70 -9.60 -4.68
N LYS A 25 -4.92 -10.42 -5.38
CA LYS A 25 -5.27 -11.81 -5.59
C LYS A 25 -5.32 -12.57 -4.26
N GLU A 26 -4.31 -12.39 -3.41
CA GLU A 26 -4.26 -13.08 -2.13
C GLU A 26 -5.42 -12.66 -1.22
N ALA A 27 -5.76 -11.38 -1.22
CA ALA A 27 -6.87 -10.88 -0.43
C ALA A 27 -8.19 -11.48 -0.89
N GLU A 28 -8.41 -11.55 -2.19
CA GLU A 28 -9.62 -12.13 -2.75
C GLU A 28 -9.71 -13.63 -2.44
N ASP A 29 -8.58 -14.33 -2.48
CA ASP A 29 -8.53 -15.76 -2.20
C ASP A 29 -8.93 -16.09 -0.77
N ILE A 30 -8.67 -15.20 0.18
CA ILE A 30 -9.06 -15.41 1.58
C ILE A 30 -10.34 -14.67 1.96
N GLY A 31 -11.03 -14.11 0.99
CA GLY A 31 -12.35 -13.51 1.20
C GLY A 31 -12.36 -12.07 1.67
N LEU A 32 -11.24 -11.37 1.60
CA LEU A 32 -11.19 -9.95 1.91
C LEU A 32 -11.73 -9.13 0.75
N VAL A 33 -12.36 -8.00 1.09
CA VAL A 33 -12.88 -7.08 0.08
C VAL A 33 -11.79 -6.10 -0.30
N VAL A 34 -11.47 -6.04 -1.58
CA VAL A 34 -10.55 -5.04 -2.13
C VAL A 34 -11.38 -3.85 -2.57
N ARG A 35 -11.29 -2.73 -1.84
CA ARG A 35 -12.10 -1.54 -2.12
C ARG A 35 -11.53 -0.73 -3.29
N SER A 36 -10.22 -0.61 -3.34
CA SER A 36 -9.56 0.12 -4.42
C SER A 36 -8.09 -0.27 -4.48
N PHE A 37 -7.47 -0.03 -5.61
CA PHE A 37 -6.05 -0.29 -5.80
C PHE A 37 -5.51 0.56 -6.94
N SER A 38 -4.20 0.85 -6.88
CA SER A 38 -3.52 1.64 -7.89
C SER A 38 -3.13 0.80 -9.08
N THR A 39 -3.08 1.43 -10.25
CA THR A 39 -2.63 0.82 -11.49
C THR A 39 -1.60 1.74 -12.16
N GLY A 40 -0.93 1.22 -13.18
CA GLY A 40 0.08 1.99 -13.91
C GLY A 40 1.48 1.80 -13.34
N THR A 41 2.50 2.15 -14.12
CA THR A 41 3.90 1.93 -13.72
C THR A 41 4.67 3.23 -13.50
N ASP A 42 4.01 4.36 -13.62
CA ASP A 42 4.64 5.68 -13.57
C ASP A 42 4.55 6.36 -12.20
N SER A 43 3.90 5.73 -11.25
CA SER A 43 3.71 6.34 -9.94
C SER A 43 4.89 6.08 -9.03
N SER A 44 5.06 6.95 -8.05
CA SER A 44 6.03 6.73 -6.98
C SER A 44 5.36 6.20 -5.70
N TRP A 45 4.06 6.07 -5.71
CA TRP A 45 3.27 5.63 -4.55
C TRP A 45 2.10 4.78 -5.04
N TYR A 46 2.04 3.54 -4.59
CA TYR A 46 0.96 2.61 -4.91
C TYR A 46 0.18 2.28 -3.65
N LEU A 47 -1.08 1.99 -3.82
CA LEU A 47 -2.00 1.77 -2.73
C LEU A 47 -2.88 0.57 -3.02
N ILE A 48 -3.14 -0.24 -2.01
CA ILE A 48 -4.25 -1.20 -2.06
C ILE A 48 -5.06 -1.07 -0.77
N ASP A 49 -6.35 -0.83 -0.92
CA ASP A 49 -7.29 -0.60 0.18
C ASP A 49 -8.09 -1.87 0.42
N LEU A 50 -7.86 -2.50 1.55
CA LEU A 50 -8.51 -3.76 1.94
C LEU A 50 -9.58 -3.54 3.01
N ASN A 51 -10.19 -2.37 3.03
CA ASN A 51 -11.23 -1.98 3.97
C ASN A 51 -10.68 -1.64 5.37
N ASP A 52 -10.27 -2.62 6.16
CA ASP A 52 -9.71 -2.38 7.49
C ASP A 52 -8.21 -2.11 7.47
N VAL A 53 -7.56 -2.48 6.38
CA VAL A 53 -6.12 -2.35 6.22
C VAL A 53 -5.84 -1.65 4.90
N VAL A 54 -4.93 -0.71 4.91
CA VAL A 54 -4.43 -0.08 3.70
C VAL A 54 -2.93 -0.36 3.59
N VAL A 55 -2.49 -0.76 2.40
CA VAL A 55 -1.08 -1.03 2.15
C VAL A 55 -0.55 0.04 1.19
N HIS A 56 0.51 0.71 1.62
CA HIS A 56 1.18 1.73 0.82
C HIS A 56 2.53 1.18 0.35
N LEU A 57 2.80 1.32 -0.94
CA LEU A 57 4.05 0.87 -1.52
C LEU A 57 4.71 2.06 -2.19
N PHE A 58 5.84 2.48 -1.66
CA PHE A 58 6.59 3.62 -2.18
C PHE A 58 7.77 3.14 -3.00
N VAL A 59 8.00 3.81 -4.12
CA VAL A 59 9.11 3.50 -5.00
C VAL A 59 10.37 4.21 -4.47
N GLY A 60 11.43 3.43 -4.25
CA GLY A 60 12.67 3.98 -3.73
C GLY A 60 12.49 4.57 -2.34
N GLU A 61 12.84 5.83 -2.18
CA GLU A 61 12.79 6.50 -0.88
C GLU A 61 11.60 7.44 -0.75
N GLU A 62 10.60 7.29 -1.61
CA GLU A 62 9.45 8.20 -1.62
C GLU A 62 8.67 8.20 -0.31
N ARG A 63 8.74 7.14 0.49
CA ARG A 63 8.03 7.11 1.77
C ARG A 63 8.49 8.22 2.72
N TYR A 64 9.72 8.68 2.58
CA TYR A 64 10.26 9.75 3.42
C TYR A 64 9.74 11.13 3.01
N ARG A 65 9.18 11.22 1.82
CA ARG A 65 8.62 12.42 1.27
C ARG A 65 7.22 12.70 1.80
N TYR A 66 6.51 11.65 2.20
CA TYR A 66 5.13 11.74 2.65
C TYR A 66 5.07 11.57 4.16
N ASN A 67 4.32 12.45 4.83
CA ASN A 67 4.10 12.36 6.27
C ASN A 67 2.86 11.53 6.54
N LEU A 68 3.00 10.20 6.50
CA LEU A 68 1.87 9.31 6.69
C LEU A 68 1.35 9.30 8.12
N ASP A 69 2.22 9.56 9.10
CA ASP A 69 1.79 9.69 10.50
C ASP A 69 0.77 10.81 10.64
N GLY A 70 1.02 11.93 9.96
CA GLY A 70 0.08 13.03 9.98
C GLY A 70 -1.18 12.76 9.17
N MET A 71 -1.08 11.91 8.13
CA MET A 71 -2.23 11.57 7.29
C MET A 71 -3.21 10.62 7.98
N TYR A 72 -2.71 9.65 8.71
CA TYR A 72 -3.55 8.59 9.27
C TYR A 72 -3.74 8.70 10.78
N GLY A 73 -3.09 9.67 11.41
CA GLY A 73 -3.32 9.98 12.81
C GLY A 73 -3.03 8.80 13.73
N ASP A 74 -4.07 8.29 14.36
CA ASP A 74 -3.96 7.26 15.38
C ASP A 74 -3.89 5.84 14.84
N SER A 75 -3.99 5.64 13.53
CA SER A 75 -3.93 4.30 12.95
C SER A 75 -2.56 3.67 13.15
N PRO A 76 -2.48 2.41 13.59
CA PRO A 76 -1.20 1.74 13.67
C PRO A 76 -0.53 1.64 12.30
N ILE A 77 0.78 1.88 12.27
CA ILE A 77 1.56 1.86 11.05
C ILE A 77 2.67 0.83 11.18
N LEU A 78 2.75 -0.06 10.19
CA LEU A 78 3.80 -1.05 10.11
C LEU A 78 4.67 -0.76 8.90
N PHE A 79 5.97 -0.59 9.11
CA PHE A 79 6.93 -0.33 8.05
C PHE A 79 7.59 -1.63 7.63
N LEU A 80 7.53 -1.94 6.33
CA LEU A 80 8.17 -3.11 5.76
C LEU A 80 9.13 -2.68 4.65
N GLU A 81 10.20 -3.41 4.52
CA GLU A 81 11.21 -3.18 3.49
C GLU A 81 10.91 -3.99 2.23
#